data_a59c7a3f040a74f7a0a2347eadc616f5
#
_entry.id   a59c7a3f040a74f7a0a2347eadc616f5
#
_cell.length_a   1.000
_cell.length_b   1.000
_cell.length_c   1.000
_cell.angle_alpha   90.00
_cell.angle_beta   90.00
_cell.angle_gamma   90.00
#
_symmetry.space_group_name_H-M   'P 1'
#
loop_
_entity.id
_entity.type
_entity.pdbx_description
1 polymer ?
#
loop_
_entity_poly.entity_id
_entity_poly.type
_entity_poly.pdbx_seq_one_letter_code
_entity_poly.pdbx_strand_id
1 'polypeptide(L)'
;MTELKPAPAASAEPADAPQEPTPEPTPEPAPAAATAPAPTEQVSPEPTVTAAHSPVPALDLTVAVAAGPRLSALLAPEWQQRELDRRSWQSALEGADLVLLEGVEGSVPGWGDGSALAEVLTAAREAGVQTALWITDDTAPGTWAERVDTVGSSSATAREALAATGREVHDWAPAAQPRALGPAREDATTTRRSGVLAVVDGLSRLGDDSSLRLVADALKPMAKGDTRLVRRPGKSSLVTLPPALADRAGDDVAVGDARVLLDLSATSPAAAWTTLDAAMAQTPLVGTTAHADLPAEIEALVPRVEDAKSLRSELVARVNQEELVAREGLRLQRAVLAGHTGAHRARAIAAAAGREVPALTPATISAVVPTNRTHELDNVFANLGRQDHPAVELVLVLHGLETDDDELRRRATAAGVQELQIVHADASLTLGACMNLGVDASGGQYIAKMDDDNFYGPRYLSDLLAAFSYTDAGIVGKWAHYVWLRSTGAVVLRYPDSEHRYERRIQGGSMLFAGDVARDVRFSDIPRAVDSDILDRSMEQGVRVYSGDRYNYVSVRGDDRHAHTWTVTDSTFLTATGRLLFYGDPTTHVSL
;
A
#
# COMPACT_ATOMS: atom_id res chain seq x y z
N MET A 1 49.57 -48.70 36.19
CA MET A 1 51.01 -48.47 36.31
C MET A 1 51.62 -48.49 34.93
N THR A 2 51.97 -47.43 34.37
CA THR A 2 53.23 -46.87 33.90
C THR A 2 52.92 -45.67 33.04
N GLU A 3 53.28 -44.51 33.58
CA GLU A 3 53.24 -43.20 32.93
C GLU A 3 54.25 -43.15 31.78
N LEU A 4 53.89 -42.51 30.68
CA LEU A 4 54.83 -42.04 29.66
C LEU A 4 54.68 -40.54 29.48
N LYS A 5 55.74 -39.80 29.84
CA LYS A 5 55.94 -38.38 29.67
C LYS A 5 56.06 -37.99 28.20
N PRO A 6 55.54 -36.82 27.79
CA PRO A 6 55.78 -36.30 26.44
C PRO A 6 57.14 -35.58 26.33
N ALA A 7 57.73 -35.69 25.14
CA ALA A 7 58.95 -34.98 24.74
C ALA A 7 58.64 -33.57 24.23
N PRO A 8 59.61 -32.61 24.27
CA PRO A 8 59.36 -31.21 24.02
C PRO A 8 59.26 -30.87 22.53
N ALA A 9 58.32 -29.92 22.23
CA ALA A 9 58.10 -29.37 20.92
C ALA A 9 59.20 -28.36 20.53
N ALA A 10 59.63 -28.46 19.27
CA ALA A 10 60.52 -27.48 18.65
C ALA A 10 59.74 -26.22 18.26
N SER A 11 60.34 -25.06 18.59
CA SER A 11 59.84 -23.73 18.22
C SER A 11 60.02 -23.45 16.73
N ALA A 12 58.94 -23.16 16.02
CA ALA A 12 58.98 -22.51 14.73
C ALA A 12 58.53 -21.04 14.88
N GLU A 13 59.34 -20.14 14.33
CA GLU A 13 59.03 -18.72 14.25
C GLU A 13 57.80 -18.41 13.39
N PRO A 14 56.99 -17.43 13.76
CA PRO A 14 55.85 -17.02 12.93
C PRO A 14 56.27 -16.08 11.79
N ALA A 15 55.84 -16.39 10.59
CA ALA A 15 55.94 -15.54 9.41
C ALA A 15 55.01 -14.32 9.52
N ASP A 16 55.52 -13.19 9.04
CA ASP A 16 54.87 -11.87 8.99
C ASP A 16 53.45 -11.91 8.47
N ALA A 17 52.51 -11.34 9.25
CA ALA A 17 51.17 -11.01 8.82
C ALA A 17 51.13 -9.57 8.20
N PRO A 18 50.32 -9.33 7.15
CA PRO A 18 50.23 -7.99 6.57
C PRO A 18 49.56 -7.02 7.56
N GLN A 19 50.16 -5.86 7.72
CA GLN A 19 49.66 -4.75 8.55
C GLN A 19 48.40 -4.14 7.90
N GLU A 20 47.33 -4.02 8.68
CA GLU A 20 46.16 -3.20 8.34
C GLU A 20 46.52 -1.71 8.29
N PRO A 21 45.94 -0.91 7.39
CA PRO A 21 46.19 0.53 7.37
C PRO A 21 45.51 1.22 8.56
N THR A 22 46.26 2.06 9.21
CA THR A 22 45.85 2.93 10.33
C THR A 22 44.77 3.91 9.85
N PRO A 23 43.66 4.11 10.58
CA PRO A 23 42.67 5.12 10.24
C PRO A 23 43.18 6.55 10.49
N GLU A 24 42.96 7.43 9.51
CA GLU A 24 43.22 8.86 9.64
C GLU A 24 42.33 9.50 10.72
N PRO A 25 42.82 10.51 11.44
CA PRO A 25 42.05 11.16 12.50
C PRO A 25 40.94 12.04 11.92
N THR A 26 39.73 11.83 12.44
CA THR A 26 38.56 12.67 12.18
C THR A 26 38.79 14.09 12.71
N PRO A 27 38.49 15.17 11.97
CA PRO A 27 38.59 16.54 12.47
C PRO A 27 37.50 16.84 13.50
N GLU A 28 37.91 17.50 14.59
CA GLU A 28 37.05 18.00 15.66
C GLU A 28 36.03 19.03 15.13
N PRO A 29 34.75 19.00 15.56
CA PRO A 29 33.78 20.01 15.14
C PRO A 29 34.03 21.36 15.86
N ALA A 30 34.02 22.43 15.07
CA ALA A 30 34.10 23.80 15.57
C ALA A 30 32.88 24.18 16.42
N PRO A 31 33.00 25.09 17.41
CA PRO A 31 31.87 25.45 18.27
C PRO A 31 30.77 26.21 17.51
N ALA A 32 29.53 25.79 17.72
CA ALA A 32 28.34 26.36 17.12
C ALA A 32 28.09 27.81 17.59
N ALA A 33 27.98 28.73 16.65
CA ALA A 33 27.49 30.08 16.88
C ALA A 33 25.98 30.04 17.16
N ALA A 34 25.54 30.75 18.20
CA ALA A 34 24.14 30.88 18.57
C ALA A 34 23.35 31.58 17.45
N THR A 35 22.45 30.86 16.85
CA THR A 35 21.49 31.38 15.85
C THR A 35 20.20 31.83 16.52
N ALA A 36 19.73 33.02 16.16
CA ALA A 36 18.44 33.59 16.56
C ALA A 36 17.26 32.71 16.05
N PRO A 37 16.09 32.74 16.70
CA PRO A 37 14.95 31.92 16.29
C PRO A 37 14.47 32.31 14.89
N ALA A 38 14.40 31.34 14.01
CA ALA A 38 13.85 31.47 12.67
C ALA A 38 12.32 31.68 12.72
N PRO A 39 11.73 32.39 11.74
CA PRO A 39 10.28 32.56 11.68
C PRO A 39 9.61 31.20 11.43
N THR A 40 8.45 31.01 12.03
CA THR A 40 7.56 29.85 11.91
C THR A 40 7.30 29.53 10.44
N GLU A 41 7.90 28.49 9.95
CA GLU A 41 7.64 27.94 8.61
C GLU A 41 6.20 27.44 8.57
N GLN A 42 5.42 28.00 7.66
CA GLN A 42 4.13 27.42 7.28
C GLN A 42 4.42 26.04 6.69
N VAL A 43 3.88 25.00 7.33
CA VAL A 43 3.93 23.63 6.81
C VAL A 43 3.23 23.62 5.47
N SER A 44 4.00 23.64 4.39
CA SER A 44 3.50 23.32 3.06
C SER A 44 3.02 21.87 3.07
N PRO A 45 1.88 21.54 2.44
CA PRO A 45 1.46 20.16 2.31
C PRO A 45 2.57 19.35 1.65
N GLU A 46 2.89 18.19 2.21
CA GLU A 46 3.86 17.26 1.61
C GLU A 46 3.52 17.01 0.14
N PRO A 47 4.51 16.93 -0.75
CA PRO A 47 4.25 16.72 -2.16
C PRO A 47 3.51 15.39 -2.34
N THR A 48 2.30 15.46 -2.88
CA THR A 48 1.50 14.29 -3.24
C THR A 48 2.29 13.47 -4.25
N VAL A 49 2.55 12.20 -3.95
CA VAL A 49 3.25 11.28 -4.86
C VAL A 49 2.54 11.26 -6.22
N THR A 50 3.27 11.62 -7.27
CA THR A 50 2.74 11.55 -8.63
C THR A 50 2.87 10.11 -9.11
N ALA A 51 1.81 9.30 -8.99
CA ALA A 51 1.80 7.91 -9.45
C ALA A 51 1.71 7.87 -10.99
N ALA A 52 2.82 8.15 -11.67
CA ALA A 52 2.91 8.19 -13.13
C ALA A 52 2.47 6.87 -13.79
N HIS A 53 2.69 5.76 -13.10
CA HIS A 53 2.37 4.40 -13.56
C HIS A 53 1.16 3.79 -12.82
N SER A 54 0.22 4.62 -12.33
CA SER A 54 -0.97 4.10 -11.62
C SER A 54 -1.84 3.24 -12.57
N PRO A 55 -2.31 2.06 -12.12
CA PRO A 55 -3.24 1.25 -12.90
C PRO A 55 -4.62 1.88 -13.03
N VAL A 56 -4.90 2.91 -12.23
CA VAL A 56 -6.14 3.66 -12.25
C VAL A 56 -5.87 5.08 -12.76
N PRO A 57 -6.20 5.41 -14.01
CA PRO A 57 -5.97 6.74 -14.56
C PRO A 57 -6.91 7.77 -13.93
N ALA A 58 -6.45 9.00 -13.82
CA ALA A 58 -7.29 10.13 -13.47
C ALA A 58 -8.38 10.36 -14.54
N LEU A 59 -9.49 10.98 -14.15
CA LEU A 59 -10.55 11.40 -15.07
C LEU A 59 -10.10 12.66 -15.82
N ASP A 60 -10.40 12.69 -17.11
CA ASP A 60 -10.21 13.89 -17.94
C ASP A 60 -11.38 14.87 -17.72
N LEU A 61 -11.45 15.41 -16.51
CA LEU A 61 -12.47 16.36 -16.07
C LEU A 61 -11.81 17.52 -15.33
N THR A 62 -12.34 18.73 -15.55
CA THR A 62 -12.01 19.90 -14.75
C THR A 62 -13.10 20.14 -13.72
N VAL A 63 -12.76 20.04 -12.43
CA VAL A 63 -13.72 20.15 -11.33
C VAL A 63 -13.39 21.34 -10.44
N ALA A 64 -14.35 22.24 -10.27
CA ALA A 64 -14.26 23.36 -9.32
C ALA A 64 -14.75 22.88 -7.94
N VAL A 65 -13.87 22.89 -6.93
CA VAL A 65 -14.11 22.26 -5.64
C VAL A 65 -14.10 23.26 -4.50
N ALA A 66 -15.19 23.32 -3.73
CA ALA A 66 -15.26 24.02 -2.44
C ALA A 66 -15.35 22.96 -1.33
N ALA A 67 -14.22 22.64 -0.72
CA ALA A 67 -14.11 21.57 0.27
C ALA A 67 -13.03 21.89 1.32
N GLY A 68 -13.11 21.20 2.45
CA GLY A 68 -12.06 21.19 3.45
C GLY A 68 -10.81 20.44 2.96
N PRO A 69 -9.69 20.57 3.67
CA PRO A 69 -8.40 20.04 3.24
C PRO A 69 -8.42 18.53 2.97
N ARG A 70 -9.13 17.74 3.77
CA ARG A 70 -9.22 16.28 3.62
C ARG A 70 -9.87 15.89 2.28
N LEU A 71 -11.06 16.40 2.00
CA LEU A 71 -11.78 16.05 0.78
C LEU A 71 -11.09 16.60 -0.46
N SER A 72 -10.53 17.79 -0.36
CA SER A 72 -9.72 18.39 -1.41
C SER A 72 -8.51 17.53 -1.76
N ALA A 73 -7.75 17.09 -0.75
CA ALA A 73 -6.59 16.21 -0.95
C ALA A 73 -6.98 14.80 -1.44
N LEU A 74 -8.12 14.27 -1.01
CA LEU A 74 -8.62 12.97 -1.46
C LEU A 74 -8.85 12.95 -2.97
N LEU A 75 -9.40 14.02 -3.53
CA LEU A 75 -9.89 14.07 -4.91
C LEU A 75 -8.92 14.76 -5.88
N ALA A 76 -7.98 15.57 -5.39
CA ALA A 76 -7.04 16.29 -6.25
C ALA A 76 -6.26 15.41 -7.25
N PRO A 77 -5.85 14.16 -6.92
CA PRO A 77 -5.18 13.30 -7.87
C PRO A 77 -6.09 12.67 -8.94
N GLU A 78 -7.40 12.79 -8.80
CA GLU A 78 -8.37 12.01 -9.59
C GLU A 78 -8.92 12.77 -10.81
N TRP A 79 -8.70 14.10 -10.86
CA TRP A 79 -9.12 14.99 -11.96
C TRP A 79 -8.32 16.29 -11.93
N GLN A 80 -8.53 17.19 -12.90
CA GLN A 80 -8.00 18.53 -12.83
C GLN A 80 -8.82 19.36 -11.84
N GLN A 81 -8.31 19.50 -10.60
CA GLN A 81 -9.01 20.22 -9.54
C GLN A 81 -8.67 21.71 -9.54
N ARG A 82 -9.69 22.55 -9.43
CA ARG A 82 -9.58 23.99 -9.21
C ARG A 82 -10.24 24.36 -7.90
N GLU A 83 -9.54 25.12 -7.07
CA GLU A 83 -10.11 25.59 -5.82
C GLU A 83 -11.20 26.62 -6.10
N LEU A 84 -12.38 26.42 -5.53
CA LEU A 84 -13.51 27.32 -5.61
C LEU A 84 -13.52 28.18 -4.35
N ASP A 85 -12.92 29.38 -4.42
CA ASP A 85 -12.88 30.35 -3.35
C ASP A 85 -13.70 31.60 -3.66
N ARG A 86 -14.03 32.39 -2.61
CA ARG A 86 -14.92 33.56 -2.72
C ARG A 86 -14.40 34.68 -3.63
N ARG A 87 -13.09 34.74 -3.88
CA ARG A 87 -12.47 35.87 -4.62
C ARG A 87 -12.26 35.54 -6.09
N SER A 88 -12.08 34.28 -6.40
CA SER A 88 -11.65 33.81 -7.74
C SER A 88 -12.60 32.78 -8.36
N TRP A 89 -13.79 32.55 -7.81
CA TRP A 89 -14.70 31.51 -8.27
C TRP A 89 -15.08 31.64 -9.76
N GLN A 90 -15.11 32.83 -10.34
CA GLN A 90 -15.41 33.03 -11.76
C GLN A 90 -14.39 32.28 -12.64
N SER A 91 -13.11 32.44 -12.33
CA SER A 91 -12.05 31.76 -13.08
C SER A 91 -12.04 30.25 -12.85
N ALA A 92 -12.48 29.78 -11.68
CA ALA A 92 -12.61 28.36 -11.39
C ALA A 92 -13.74 27.69 -12.20
N LEU A 93 -14.80 28.45 -12.54
CA LEU A 93 -15.93 27.97 -13.36
C LEU A 93 -15.63 27.97 -14.86
N GLU A 94 -14.66 28.75 -15.35
CA GLU A 94 -14.36 28.81 -16.78
C GLU A 94 -13.91 27.45 -17.30
N GLY A 95 -14.76 26.81 -18.15
CA GLY A 95 -14.48 25.48 -18.71
C GLY A 95 -14.47 24.36 -17.66
N ALA A 96 -15.11 24.57 -16.50
CA ALA A 96 -15.33 23.51 -15.54
C ALA A 96 -16.42 22.54 -16.04
N ASP A 97 -16.21 21.26 -15.83
CA ASP A 97 -17.20 20.21 -16.12
C ASP A 97 -18.17 19.99 -14.97
N LEU A 98 -17.71 20.25 -13.74
CA LEU A 98 -18.47 19.97 -12.52
C LEU A 98 -18.08 20.96 -11.42
N VAL A 99 -19.04 21.36 -10.61
CA VAL A 99 -18.83 22.02 -9.31
C VAL A 99 -19.09 21.01 -8.20
N LEU A 100 -18.13 20.78 -7.33
CA LEU A 100 -18.27 19.93 -6.16
C LEU A 100 -18.17 20.75 -4.88
N LEU A 101 -19.20 20.64 -4.04
CA LEU A 101 -19.25 21.26 -2.72
C LEU A 101 -19.15 20.19 -1.63
N GLU A 102 -18.44 20.47 -0.56
CA GLU A 102 -18.49 19.65 0.66
C GLU A 102 -19.50 20.27 1.65
N GLY A 103 -20.38 19.41 2.17
CA GLY A 103 -21.30 19.76 3.28
C GLY A 103 -20.74 19.27 4.61
N VAL A 104 -20.38 20.20 5.50
CA VAL A 104 -19.90 19.92 6.85
C VAL A 104 -20.61 20.83 7.83
N GLU A 105 -21.17 20.28 8.91
CA GLU A 105 -21.90 21.01 9.94
C GLU A 105 -23.00 21.96 9.36
N GLY A 106 -23.64 21.51 8.28
CA GLY A 106 -24.70 22.29 7.59
C GLY A 106 -24.20 23.44 6.74
N SER A 107 -22.89 23.59 6.56
CA SER A 107 -22.25 24.67 5.79
C SER A 107 -21.27 24.10 4.73
N VAL A 108 -20.81 25.00 3.84
CA VAL A 108 -19.72 24.69 2.90
C VAL A 108 -18.44 25.36 3.41
N PRO A 109 -17.33 24.63 3.58
CA PRO A 109 -16.07 25.19 4.08
C PRO A 109 -15.62 26.43 3.30
N GLY A 110 -15.22 27.48 4.02
CA GLY A 110 -14.77 28.74 3.41
C GLY A 110 -15.90 29.71 2.93
N TRP A 111 -17.19 29.28 2.90
CA TRP A 111 -18.27 30.07 2.31
C TRP A 111 -19.22 30.77 3.32
N GLY A 112 -19.03 30.59 4.65
CA GLY A 112 -19.73 31.29 5.72
C GLY A 112 -21.25 31.19 5.61
N ASP A 113 -21.96 32.33 5.53
CA ASP A 113 -23.43 32.42 5.43
C ASP A 113 -23.99 31.93 4.07
N GLY A 114 -23.11 31.67 3.10
CA GLY A 114 -23.49 31.11 1.82
C GLY A 114 -24.09 32.06 0.80
N SER A 115 -24.20 33.39 1.08
CA SER A 115 -24.77 34.35 0.13
C SER A 115 -24.00 34.36 -1.21
N ALA A 116 -22.68 34.44 -1.16
CA ALA A 116 -21.81 34.37 -2.34
C ALA A 116 -21.86 33.00 -3.06
N LEU A 117 -22.06 31.90 -2.32
CA LEU A 117 -22.20 30.57 -2.91
C LEU A 117 -23.46 30.43 -3.76
N ALA A 118 -24.55 31.16 -3.40
CA ALA A 118 -25.74 31.17 -4.21
C ALA A 118 -25.51 31.81 -5.60
N GLU A 119 -24.63 32.80 -5.69
CA GLU A 119 -24.23 33.43 -6.96
C GLU A 119 -23.44 32.43 -7.82
N VAL A 120 -22.53 31.68 -7.21
CA VAL A 120 -21.75 30.61 -7.89
C VAL A 120 -22.68 29.55 -8.48
N LEU A 121 -23.65 29.06 -7.69
CA LEU A 121 -24.59 28.03 -8.17
C LEU A 121 -25.50 28.57 -9.28
N THR A 122 -25.84 29.86 -9.25
CA THR A 122 -26.61 30.53 -10.33
C THR A 122 -25.77 30.60 -11.60
N ALA A 123 -24.51 31.06 -11.50
CA ALA A 123 -23.60 31.16 -12.63
C ALA A 123 -23.27 29.76 -13.22
N ALA A 124 -23.08 28.75 -12.37
CA ALA A 124 -22.87 27.36 -12.83
C ALA A 124 -24.06 26.86 -13.66
N ARG A 125 -25.27 27.09 -13.18
CA ARG A 125 -26.51 26.72 -13.90
C ARG A 125 -26.65 27.47 -15.23
N GLU A 126 -26.34 28.75 -15.27
CA GLU A 126 -26.37 29.56 -16.49
C GLU A 126 -25.32 29.09 -17.51
N ALA A 127 -24.18 28.63 -17.03
CA ALA A 127 -23.13 28.04 -17.85
C ALA A 127 -23.37 26.57 -18.23
N GLY A 128 -24.43 25.91 -17.73
CA GLY A 128 -24.73 24.51 -17.95
C GLY A 128 -23.76 23.55 -17.22
N VAL A 129 -23.04 24.04 -16.21
CA VAL A 129 -22.13 23.24 -15.38
C VAL A 129 -22.93 22.55 -14.28
N GLN A 130 -22.81 21.22 -14.18
CA GLN A 130 -23.48 20.43 -13.15
C GLN A 130 -22.90 20.72 -11.76
N THR A 131 -23.76 20.60 -10.75
CA THR A 131 -23.39 20.88 -9.36
C THR A 131 -23.66 19.68 -8.46
N ALA A 132 -22.71 19.32 -7.62
CA ALA A 132 -22.79 18.22 -6.68
C ALA A 132 -22.47 18.66 -5.25
N LEU A 133 -23.15 18.08 -4.27
CA LEU A 133 -22.90 18.28 -2.84
C LEU A 133 -22.59 16.92 -2.20
N TRP A 134 -21.42 16.81 -1.59
CA TRP A 134 -21.06 15.66 -0.77
C TRP A 134 -21.11 16.01 0.71
N ILE A 135 -22.05 15.42 1.44
CA ILE A 135 -22.19 15.57 2.89
C ILE A 135 -21.27 14.55 3.55
N THR A 136 -20.24 15.03 4.24
CA THR A 136 -19.17 14.19 4.81
C THR A 136 -19.33 13.92 6.30
N ASP A 137 -20.35 14.50 6.94
CA ASP A 137 -20.75 14.25 8.34
C ASP A 137 -22.21 13.79 8.45
N ASP A 138 -22.74 13.72 9.68
CA ASP A 138 -24.11 13.30 9.99
C ASP A 138 -25.09 14.47 10.16
N THR A 139 -24.65 15.71 9.88
CA THR A 139 -25.49 16.88 10.01
C THR A 139 -26.40 17.07 8.80
N ALA A 140 -27.58 17.62 9.05
CA ALA A 140 -28.48 17.96 7.96
C ALA A 140 -27.84 19.05 7.07
N PRO A 141 -27.88 18.90 5.74
CA PRO A 141 -27.16 19.77 4.79
C PRO A 141 -27.69 21.19 4.68
N GLY A 142 -28.66 21.57 5.49
CA GLY A 142 -29.34 22.85 5.39
C GLY A 142 -30.07 23.00 4.04
N THR A 143 -30.13 24.21 3.51
CA THR A 143 -30.80 24.51 2.23
C THR A 143 -29.95 24.20 0.99
N TRP A 144 -28.70 23.77 1.16
CA TRP A 144 -27.77 23.53 0.03
C TRP A 144 -28.15 22.32 -0.81
N ALA A 145 -28.67 21.27 -0.15
CA ALA A 145 -29.13 20.08 -0.87
C ALA A 145 -30.22 20.40 -1.89
N GLU A 146 -31.05 21.40 -1.66
CA GLU A 146 -32.13 21.79 -2.59
C GLU A 146 -31.63 22.61 -3.79
N ARG A 147 -30.43 23.15 -3.73
CA ARG A 147 -29.86 24.09 -4.71
C ARG A 147 -28.87 23.49 -5.70
N VAL A 148 -28.43 22.26 -5.47
CA VAL A 148 -27.52 21.54 -6.33
C VAL A 148 -28.26 20.48 -7.13
N ASP A 149 -27.65 20.01 -8.23
CA ASP A 149 -28.26 19.00 -9.10
C ASP A 149 -28.18 17.61 -8.46
N THR A 150 -27.06 17.28 -7.86
CA THR A 150 -26.77 15.95 -7.30
C THR A 150 -26.35 16.04 -5.84
N VAL A 151 -26.81 15.12 -5.01
CA VAL A 151 -26.44 15.02 -3.59
C VAL A 151 -26.02 13.61 -3.25
N GLY A 152 -24.92 13.50 -2.50
CA GLY A 152 -24.50 12.26 -1.87
C GLY A 152 -24.09 12.48 -0.42
N SER A 153 -24.04 11.42 0.36
CA SER A 153 -23.61 11.50 1.75
C SER A 153 -22.79 10.28 2.16
N SER A 154 -21.81 10.53 3.02
CA SER A 154 -21.03 9.50 3.71
C SER A 154 -21.78 8.89 4.90
N SER A 155 -22.81 9.57 5.41
CA SER A 155 -23.59 9.14 6.56
C SER A 155 -24.91 8.47 6.16
N ALA A 156 -25.15 7.26 6.67
CA ALA A 156 -26.44 6.58 6.52
C ALA A 156 -27.58 7.41 7.11
N THR A 157 -27.38 8.01 8.28
CA THR A 157 -28.36 8.86 8.95
C THR A 157 -28.72 10.09 8.10
N ALA A 158 -27.72 10.76 7.52
CA ALA A 158 -27.96 11.91 6.65
C ALA A 158 -28.66 11.49 5.35
N ARG A 159 -28.33 10.32 4.77
CA ARG A 159 -29.02 9.79 3.59
C ARG A 159 -30.49 9.52 3.87
N GLU A 160 -30.82 8.87 4.99
CA GLU A 160 -32.20 8.59 5.39
C GLU A 160 -33.01 9.88 5.58
N ALA A 161 -32.43 10.86 6.28
CA ALA A 161 -33.07 12.16 6.53
C ALA A 161 -33.38 12.92 5.23
N LEU A 162 -32.45 12.91 4.27
CA LEU A 162 -32.65 13.54 2.97
C LEU A 162 -33.63 12.77 2.08
N ALA A 163 -33.56 11.46 2.04
CA ALA A 163 -34.48 10.62 1.29
C ALA A 163 -35.94 10.81 1.76
N ALA A 164 -36.16 11.07 3.07
CA ALA A 164 -37.47 11.40 3.62
C ALA A 164 -38.09 12.71 3.04
N THR A 165 -37.25 13.60 2.47
CA THR A 165 -37.71 14.80 1.75
C THR A 165 -38.14 14.53 0.30
N GLY A 166 -38.02 13.28 -0.18
CA GLY A 166 -38.30 12.87 -1.55
C GLY A 166 -37.16 13.12 -2.53
N ARG A 167 -35.97 13.50 -2.06
CA ARG A 167 -34.78 13.70 -2.90
C ARG A 167 -34.00 12.38 -3.06
N GLU A 168 -33.52 12.13 -4.28
CA GLU A 168 -32.54 11.08 -4.53
C GLU A 168 -31.20 11.45 -3.89
N VAL A 169 -30.61 10.53 -3.14
CA VAL A 169 -29.34 10.71 -2.43
C VAL A 169 -28.43 9.53 -2.69
N HIS A 170 -27.24 9.82 -3.24
CA HIS A 170 -26.26 8.81 -3.55
C HIS A 170 -25.47 8.40 -2.28
N ASP A 171 -25.07 7.11 -2.25
CA ASP A 171 -24.13 6.62 -1.24
C ASP A 171 -22.70 6.91 -1.68
N TRP A 172 -22.17 8.01 -1.18
CA TRP A 172 -20.75 8.36 -1.33
C TRP A 172 -20.03 8.07 -0.01
N ALA A 173 -19.86 6.78 0.28
CA ALA A 173 -19.19 6.34 1.49
C ALA A 173 -17.79 6.97 1.64
N PRO A 174 -17.21 7.04 2.85
CA PRO A 174 -15.84 7.49 3.06
C PRO A 174 -14.84 6.75 2.17
N ALA A 175 -13.70 7.38 1.90
CA ALA A 175 -12.64 6.82 1.07
C ALA A 175 -11.25 7.26 1.57
N ALA A 176 -10.22 6.53 1.18
CA ALA A 176 -8.84 6.89 1.44
C ALA A 176 -8.09 7.25 0.15
N GLN A 177 -7.07 8.11 0.26
CA GLN A 177 -6.18 8.43 -0.86
C GLN A 177 -4.92 7.56 -0.80
N PRO A 178 -4.75 6.58 -1.71
CA PRO A 178 -3.60 5.69 -1.70
C PRO A 178 -2.26 6.42 -1.77
N ARG A 179 -2.16 7.47 -2.58
CA ARG A 179 -0.94 8.25 -2.79
C ARG A 179 -0.45 9.00 -1.54
N ALA A 180 -1.37 9.32 -0.63
CA ALA A 180 -1.05 10.00 0.63
C ALA A 180 -0.88 9.04 1.81
N LEU A 181 -1.55 7.88 1.77
CA LEU A 181 -1.71 6.99 2.91
C LEU A 181 -1.12 5.58 2.68
N GLY A 182 -0.48 5.34 1.54
CA GLY A 182 0.16 4.06 1.24
C GLY A 182 1.24 3.69 2.27
N PRO A 183 1.60 2.41 2.39
CA PRO A 183 2.63 1.95 3.32
C PRO A 183 4.06 2.29 2.87
N ALA A 184 4.22 2.91 1.69
CA ALA A 184 5.52 3.25 1.12
C ALA A 184 6.33 4.17 2.05
N ARG A 185 7.61 3.87 2.23
CA ARG A 185 8.53 4.63 3.08
C ARG A 185 9.77 5.01 2.30
N GLU A 186 10.15 6.25 2.42
CA GLU A 186 11.33 6.80 1.75
C GLU A 186 12.63 6.49 2.51
N ASP A 187 12.57 6.39 3.84
CA ASP A 187 13.76 6.35 4.69
C ASP A 187 13.92 5.01 5.41
N ALA A 188 15.15 4.47 5.35
CA ALA A 188 15.56 3.29 6.11
C ALA A 188 15.54 3.50 7.64
N THR A 189 15.56 4.75 8.08
CA THR A 189 15.55 5.12 9.50
C THR A 189 14.15 5.21 10.10
N THR A 190 13.10 5.05 9.30
CA THR A 190 11.73 5.11 9.80
C THR A 190 11.51 3.99 10.80
N THR A 191 11.41 4.38 12.04
CA THR A 191 11.23 3.55 13.22
C THR A 191 10.04 2.60 13.05
N ARG A 192 10.21 1.39 13.58
CA ARG A 192 9.12 0.44 13.77
C ARG A 192 7.88 1.15 14.27
N ARG A 193 6.73 0.82 13.64
CA ARG A 193 5.42 1.25 14.15
C ARG A 193 5.34 0.96 15.63
N SER A 194 5.00 1.96 16.42
CA SER A 194 4.98 1.87 17.87
C SER A 194 3.55 1.94 18.41
N GLY A 195 3.21 1.01 19.29
CA GLY A 195 2.09 1.10 20.21
C GLY A 195 0.67 1.18 19.64
N VAL A 196 -0.24 1.59 20.50
CA VAL A 196 -1.68 1.74 20.23
C VAL A 196 -1.99 3.21 19.96
N LEU A 197 -2.66 3.48 18.85
CA LEU A 197 -3.27 4.77 18.55
C LEU A 197 -4.77 4.70 18.86
N ALA A 198 -5.28 5.57 19.72
CA ALA A 198 -6.69 5.70 19.98
C ALA A 198 -7.17 7.07 19.44
N VAL A 199 -8.10 7.05 18.50
CA VAL A 199 -8.70 8.28 17.97
C VAL A 199 -9.89 8.66 18.82
N VAL A 200 -9.80 9.84 19.44
CA VAL A 200 -10.77 10.36 20.42
C VAL A 200 -11.82 11.27 19.78
N ASP A 201 -11.79 11.40 18.45
CA ASP A 201 -12.72 12.20 17.70
C ASP A 201 -14.14 11.58 17.77
N GLY A 202 -15.10 12.29 18.31
CA GLY A 202 -16.46 11.79 18.49
C GLY A 202 -16.78 11.18 19.87
N LEU A 203 -15.82 11.09 20.80
CA LEU A 203 -16.12 10.66 22.19
C LEU A 203 -17.17 11.53 22.89
N SER A 204 -17.35 12.79 22.45
CA SER A 204 -18.45 13.67 22.92
C SER A 204 -19.84 13.13 22.58
N ARG A 205 -19.95 12.17 21.65
CA ARG A 205 -21.20 11.52 21.23
C ARG A 205 -21.38 10.11 21.81
N LEU A 206 -20.34 9.53 22.40
CA LEU A 206 -20.51 8.35 23.25
C LEU A 206 -21.28 8.81 24.50
N GLY A 207 -22.58 8.96 24.38
CA GLY A 207 -23.47 9.39 25.44
C GLY A 207 -23.56 8.41 26.62
N ASP A 208 -22.61 7.47 26.71
CA ASP A 208 -22.53 6.44 27.71
C ASP A 208 -21.13 6.36 28.32
N ASP A 209 -21.04 6.71 29.59
CA ASP A 209 -19.87 6.51 30.46
C ASP A 209 -19.32 5.08 30.45
N SER A 210 -20.12 4.08 30.05
CA SER A 210 -19.73 2.66 30.07
C SER A 210 -18.66 2.35 29.03
N SER A 211 -18.79 2.82 27.81
CA SER A 211 -17.81 2.61 26.74
C SER A 211 -16.46 3.27 27.06
N LEU A 212 -16.50 4.47 27.67
CA LEU A 212 -15.27 5.13 28.10
C LEU A 212 -14.57 4.43 29.26
N ARG A 213 -15.34 3.91 30.22
CA ARG A 213 -14.78 3.11 31.32
C ARG A 213 -14.16 1.83 30.78
N LEU A 214 -14.82 1.15 29.87
CA LEU A 214 -14.30 -0.05 29.21
C LEU A 214 -12.94 0.22 28.57
N VAL A 215 -12.84 1.28 27.79
CA VAL A 215 -11.58 1.69 27.14
C VAL A 215 -10.52 2.09 28.17
N ALA A 216 -10.88 2.89 29.17
CA ALA A 216 -9.95 3.30 30.22
C ALA A 216 -9.41 2.09 31.00
N ASP A 217 -10.24 1.12 31.34
CA ASP A 217 -9.86 -0.10 32.04
C ASP A 217 -9.00 -1.03 31.15
N ALA A 218 -9.26 -1.08 29.85
CA ALA A 218 -8.45 -1.83 28.90
C ALA A 218 -7.04 -1.22 28.75
N LEU A 219 -6.93 0.10 28.63
CA LEU A 219 -5.67 0.82 28.39
C LEU A 219 -4.85 1.08 29.65
N LYS A 220 -5.46 1.09 30.85
CA LYS A 220 -4.78 1.38 32.11
C LYS A 220 -3.49 0.56 32.36
N PRO A 221 -3.46 -0.76 32.14
CA PRO A 221 -2.23 -1.54 32.29
C PRO A 221 -1.21 -1.28 31.18
N MET A 222 -1.65 -0.78 30.02
CA MET A 222 -0.81 -0.44 28.88
C MET A 222 -0.21 0.97 28.97
N ALA A 223 -0.56 1.73 29.99
CA ALA A 223 -0.15 3.12 30.19
C ALA A 223 1.37 3.30 30.32
N LYS A 224 2.12 2.25 30.59
CA LYS A 224 3.60 2.24 30.58
C LYS A 224 4.21 1.97 29.20
N GLY A 225 3.39 1.53 28.24
CA GLY A 225 3.77 1.31 26.87
C GLY A 225 3.58 2.55 26.00
N ASP A 226 3.89 2.39 24.72
CA ASP A 226 3.74 3.45 23.73
C ASP A 226 2.28 3.53 23.23
N THR A 227 1.39 4.04 24.09
CA THR A 227 -0.01 4.31 23.76
C THR A 227 -0.16 5.80 23.50
N ARG A 228 -0.55 6.18 22.30
CA ARG A 228 -0.79 7.56 21.92
C ARG A 228 -2.27 7.79 21.71
N LEU A 229 -2.78 8.89 22.26
CA LEU A 229 -4.13 9.38 22.01
C LEU A 229 -4.03 10.55 21.05
N VAL A 230 -4.74 10.45 19.94
CA VAL A 230 -4.89 11.58 19.03
C VAL A 230 -6.22 12.25 19.33
N ARG A 231 -6.15 13.53 19.69
CA ARG A 231 -7.31 14.43 19.64
C ARG A 231 -7.32 15.07 18.27
N ARG A 232 -8.36 14.87 17.51
CA ARG A 232 -8.65 15.81 16.43
C ARG A 232 -9.31 17.05 17.00
N PRO A 233 -8.92 18.25 16.55
CA PRO A 233 -9.56 19.48 16.98
C PRO A 233 -11.03 19.47 16.53
N GLY A 234 -11.92 19.28 17.45
CA GLY A 234 -13.37 19.38 17.35
C GLY A 234 -13.89 19.92 18.67
N LYS A 235 -15.03 20.61 18.68
CA LYS A 235 -15.61 21.26 19.86
C LYS A 235 -15.38 20.49 21.14
N SER A 236 -14.92 21.17 22.21
CA SER A 236 -14.51 20.62 23.51
C SER A 236 -15.33 19.41 23.91
N SER A 237 -14.70 18.25 23.98
CA SER A 237 -15.33 17.05 24.50
C SER A 237 -15.65 17.26 25.97
N LEU A 238 -16.90 17.03 26.36
CA LEU A 238 -17.33 16.97 27.76
C LEU A 238 -16.77 15.73 28.49
N VAL A 239 -15.94 14.94 27.80
CA VAL A 239 -15.40 13.69 28.30
C VAL A 239 -14.08 13.94 28.99
N THR A 240 -14.02 13.67 30.28
CA THR A 240 -12.80 13.68 31.07
C THR A 240 -12.05 12.36 30.81
N LEU A 241 -10.98 12.42 30.02
CA LEU A 241 -10.08 11.27 29.87
C LEU A 241 -9.37 10.99 31.20
N PRO A 242 -9.11 9.71 31.51
CA PRO A 242 -8.23 9.37 32.62
C PRO A 242 -6.89 10.13 32.51
N PRO A 243 -6.32 10.67 33.62
CA PRO A 243 -5.11 11.48 33.57
C PRO A 243 -3.96 10.82 32.81
N ALA A 244 -3.77 9.51 32.99
CA ALA A 244 -2.75 8.73 32.28
C ALA A 244 -2.91 8.70 30.74
N LEU A 245 -4.10 9.00 30.23
CA LEU A 245 -4.41 9.08 28.81
C LEU A 245 -4.43 10.54 28.33
N ALA A 246 -4.84 11.49 29.17
CA ALA A 246 -4.88 12.91 28.85
C ALA A 246 -3.49 13.49 28.61
N ASP A 247 -2.49 13.06 29.39
CA ASP A 247 -1.10 13.50 29.27
C ASP A 247 -0.39 13.03 27.99
N ARG A 248 -1.03 12.16 27.21
CA ARG A 248 -0.50 11.56 25.98
C ARG A 248 -1.21 12.04 24.71
N ALA A 249 -2.12 13.01 24.84
CA ALA A 249 -2.82 13.60 23.72
C ALA A 249 -1.86 14.49 22.92
N GLY A 250 -1.57 14.10 21.69
CA GLY A 250 -0.81 14.89 20.71
C GLY A 250 -1.66 15.11 19.47
N ASP A 251 -1.47 16.25 18.82
CA ASP A 251 -2.32 16.67 17.70
C ASP A 251 -1.93 16.05 16.36
N ASP A 252 -0.73 15.43 16.23
CA ASP A 252 -0.23 14.90 14.97
C ASP A 252 0.45 13.53 15.11
N VAL A 253 -0.34 12.46 15.03
CA VAL A 253 0.21 11.12 14.78
C VAL A 253 -0.38 10.58 13.50
N ALA A 254 0.49 10.26 12.53
CA ALA A 254 0.07 9.60 11.32
C ALA A 254 -0.50 8.21 11.66
N VAL A 255 -1.64 7.86 11.11
CA VAL A 255 -2.30 6.56 11.34
C VAL A 255 -1.38 5.37 10.99
N GLY A 256 -0.48 5.56 10.02
CA GLY A 256 0.51 4.57 9.61
C GLY A 256 1.64 4.33 10.62
N ASP A 257 1.82 5.18 11.63
CA ASP A 257 2.86 5.02 12.66
C ASP A 257 2.44 4.13 13.81
N ALA A 258 1.15 3.82 13.93
CA ALA A 258 0.63 2.94 14.98
C ALA A 258 0.72 1.45 14.58
N ARG A 259 0.89 0.58 15.56
CA ARG A 259 0.74 -0.86 15.38
C ARG A 259 -0.71 -1.30 15.29
N VAL A 260 -1.59 -0.60 15.98
CA VAL A 260 -3.03 -0.85 15.97
C VAL A 260 -3.78 0.45 16.23
N LEU A 261 -4.85 0.69 15.50
CA LEU A 261 -5.81 1.75 15.75
C LEU A 261 -6.96 1.19 16.59
N LEU A 262 -7.24 1.85 17.72
CA LEU A 262 -8.44 1.62 18.48
C LEU A 262 -9.56 2.55 17.99
N ASP A 263 -10.54 1.95 17.34
CA ASP A 263 -11.75 2.64 16.88
C ASP A 263 -12.73 2.81 18.06
N LEU A 264 -12.87 4.04 18.53
CA LEU A 264 -13.72 4.40 19.68
C LEU A 264 -15.06 5.00 19.29
N SER A 265 -15.29 5.24 18.02
CA SER A 265 -16.43 6.06 17.60
C SER A 265 -17.34 5.32 16.64
N ALA A 266 -18.20 4.49 17.20
CA ALA A 266 -19.18 3.70 16.45
C ALA A 266 -20.23 4.51 15.66
N THR A 267 -20.31 5.81 15.82
CA THR A 267 -21.45 6.61 15.36
C THR A 267 -21.10 7.90 14.61
N SER A 268 -19.85 8.13 14.27
CA SER A 268 -19.44 9.35 13.57
C SER A 268 -18.84 9.03 12.19
N PRO A 269 -19.35 9.60 11.09
CA PRO A 269 -18.71 9.49 9.78
C PRO A 269 -17.24 9.90 9.79
N ALA A 270 -16.87 10.88 10.64
CA ALA A 270 -15.48 11.30 10.82
C ALA A 270 -14.55 10.15 11.25
N ALA A 271 -15.05 9.22 12.04
CA ALA A 271 -14.29 8.04 12.45
C ALA A 271 -14.11 7.04 11.30
N ALA A 272 -15.13 6.81 10.48
CA ALA A 272 -15.04 5.95 9.32
C ALA A 272 -13.93 6.42 8.37
N TRP A 273 -13.77 7.73 8.16
CA TRP A 273 -12.67 8.29 7.40
C TRP A 273 -11.30 7.91 7.98
N THR A 274 -11.13 8.06 9.31
CA THR A 274 -9.86 7.73 9.98
C THR A 274 -9.59 6.22 9.95
N THR A 275 -10.63 5.41 10.08
CA THR A 275 -10.53 3.96 9.98
C THR A 275 -10.07 3.51 8.58
N LEU A 276 -10.59 4.13 7.52
CA LEU A 276 -10.14 3.87 6.15
C LEU A 276 -8.72 4.35 5.91
N ASP A 277 -8.33 5.52 6.45
CA ASP A 277 -6.96 6.00 6.38
C ASP A 277 -5.98 4.98 7.02
N ALA A 278 -6.35 4.45 8.21
CA ALA A 278 -5.56 3.43 8.89
C ALA A 278 -5.51 2.11 8.12
N ALA A 279 -6.64 1.68 7.56
CA ALA A 279 -6.72 0.48 6.73
C ALA A 279 -5.83 0.61 5.48
N MET A 280 -5.86 1.77 4.79
CA MET A 280 -4.99 2.04 3.64
C MET A 280 -3.51 2.03 4.02
N ALA A 281 -3.16 2.55 5.20
CA ALA A 281 -1.81 2.53 5.74
C ALA A 281 -1.38 1.17 6.31
N GLN A 282 -2.17 0.12 6.15
CA GLN A 282 -1.93 -1.22 6.72
C GLN A 282 -1.83 -1.21 8.26
N THR A 283 -2.58 -0.35 8.92
CA THR A 283 -2.68 -0.34 10.38
C THR A 283 -3.89 -1.16 10.79
N PRO A 284 -3.73 -2.28 11.50
CA PRO A 284 -4.84 -3.09 12.01
C PRO A 284 -5.78 -2.29 12.90
N LEU A 285 -7.03 -2.70 12.92
CA LEU A 285 -8.12 -2.04 13.60
C LEU A 285 -8.68 -2.94 14.70
N VAL A 286 -9.10 -2.34 15.81
CA VAL A 286 -9.89 -3.00 16.89
C VAL A 286 -10.92 -2.01 17.37
N GLY A 287 -12.15 -2.46 17.65
CA GLY A 287 -13.19 -1.59 18.17
C GLY A 287 -14.14 -2.30 19.13
N THR A 288 -15.05 -1.54 19.71
CA THR A 288 -16.05 -2.09 20.65
C THR A 288 -17.44 -2.23 20.04
N THR A 289 -17.75 -1.40 19.05
CA THR A 289 -19.08 -1.35 18.42
C THR A 289 -18.91 -1.27 16.91
N ALA A 290 -19.78 -1.93 16.16
CA ALA A 290 -19.80 -1.86 14.71
C ALA A 290 -20.07 -0.44 14.21
N HIS A 291 -19.43 -0.06 13.11
CA HIS A 291 -19.52 1.28 12.56
C HIS A 291 -20.49 1.32 11.36
N ALA A 292 -21.60 2.04 11.50
CA ALA A 292 -22.67 2.07 10.49
C ALA A 292 -22.25 2.64 9.13
N ASP A 293 -21.30 3.59 9.13
CA ASP A 293 -20.83 4.26 7.90
C ASP A 293 -19.53 3.67 7.34
N LEU A 294 -19.00 2.61 7.98
CA LEU A 294 -17.86 1.87 7.44
C LEU A 294 -18.35 0.85 6.40
N PRO A 295 -17.69 0.73 5.24
CA PRO A 295 -18.03 -0.30 4.26
C PRO A 295 -18.02 -1.70 4.87
N ALA A 296 -19.02 -2.51 4.54
CA ALA A 296 -19.27 -3.81 5.18
C ALA A 296 -18.07 -4.77 5.08
N GLU A 297 -17.36 -4.77 3.95
CA GLU A 297 -16.17 -5.59 3.72
C GLU A 297 -14.97 -5.15 4.58
N ILE A 298 -14.88 -3.88 4.95
CA ILE A 298 -13.87 -3.37 5.88
C ILE A 298 -14.31 -3.70 7.32
N GLU A 299 -15.59 -3.44 7.66
CA GLU A 299 -16.13 -3.74 8.99
C GLU A 299 -15.97 -5.22 9.35
N ALA A 300 -16.15 -6.13 8.38
CA ALA A 300 -15.97 -7.57 8.59
C ALA A 300 -14.53 -7.97 8.95
N LEU A 301 -13.55 -7.11 8.70
CA LEU A 301 -12.14 -7.34 9.06
C LEU A 301 -11.75 -6.73 10.41
N VAL A 302 -12.66 -6.00 11.07
CA VAL A 302 -12.39 -5.32 12.35
C VAL A 302 -12.91 -6.15 13.51
N PRO A 303 -12.06 -6.67 14.40
CA PRO A 303 -12.50 -7.32 15.64
C PRO A 303 -13.32 -6.35 16.49
N ARG A 304 -14.52 -6.76 16.90
CA ARG A 304 -15.40 -6.03 17.82
C ARG A 304 -15.49 -6.79 19.12
N VAL A 305 -15.26 -6.11 20.23
CA VAL A 305 -15.19 -6.73 21.57
C VAL A 305 -16.01 -5.95 22.59
N GLU A 306 -16.67 -6.67 23.50
CA GLU A 306 -17.67 -6.10 24.41
C GLU A 306 -17.13 -5.81 25.81
N ASP A 307 -15.92 -6.29 26.16
CA ASP A 307 -15.36 -6.14 27.50
C ASP A 307 -13.89 -5.67 27.49
N ALA A 308 -13.47 -5.04 28.57
CA ALA A 308 -12.14 -4.45 28.73
C ALA A 308 -10.99 -5.47 28.69
N LYS A 309 -11.23 -6.72 29.11
CA LYS A 309 -10.21 -7.78 29.12
C LYS A 309 -9.97 -8.27 27.69
N SER A 310 -11.03 -8.51 26.94
CA SER A 310 -10.98 -8.89 25.53
C SER A 310 -10.34 -7.77 24.70
N LEU A 311 -10.75 -6.52 24.89
CA LEU A 311 -10.14 -5.37 24.21
C LEU A 311 -8.63 -5.29 24.46
N ARG A 312 -8.22 -5.44 25.71
CA ARG A 312 -6.79 -5.45 26.05
C ARG A 312 -6.06 -6.60 25.37
N SER A 313 -6.64 -7.79 25.34
CA SER A 313 -6.03 -8.97 24.70
C SER A 313 -5.81 -8.73 23.20
N GLU A 314 -6.80 -8.18 22.50
CA GLU A 314 -6.69 -7.82 21.08
C GLU A 314 -5.61 -6.77 20.82
N LEU A 315 -5.55 -5.72 21.64
CA LEU A 315 -4.53 -4.68 21.51
C LEU A 315 -3.13 -5.22 21.80
N VAL A 316 -2.95 -6.00 22.88
CA VAL A 316 -1.66 -6.59 23.25
C VAL A 316 -1.18 -7.58 22.21
N ALA A 317 -2.07 -8.37 21.61
CA ALA A 317 -1.72 -9.28 20.52
C ALA A 317 -1.09 -8.50 19.35
N ARG A 318 -1.69 -7.42 18.90
CA ARG A 318 -1.18 -6.62 17.77
C ARG A 318 0.09 -5.84 18.10
N VAL A 319 0.23 -5.37 19.34
CA VAL A 319 1.48 -4.71 19.78
C VAL A 319 2.65 -5.69 19.73
N ASN A 320 2.44 -6.99 20.03
CA ASN A 320 3.52 -7.97 20.18
C ASN A 320 3.70 -8.89 18.96
N GLN A 321 2.67 -9.10 18.11
CA GLN A 321 2.70 -10.07 17.04
C GLN A 321 2.82 -9.39 15.67
N GLU A 322 4.05 -9.30 15.16
CA GLU A 322 4.38 -8.66 13.89
C GLU A 322 3.65 -9.32 12.70
N GLU A 323 3.63 -10.67 12.66
CA GLU A 323 2.98 -11.42 11.58
C GLU A 323 1.47 -11.18 11.55
N LEU A 324 0.82 -11.08 12.73
CA LEU A 324 -0.61 -10.75 12.83
C LEU A 324 -0.89 -9.37 12.23
N VAL A 325 -0.10 -8.38 12.64
CA VAL A 325 -0.22 -6.99 12.15
C VAL A 325 -0.03 -6.90 10.63
N ALA A 326 0.99 -7.57 10.10
CA ALA A 326 1.28 -7.54 8.66
C ALA A 326 0.14 -8.17 7.84
N ARG A 327 -0.39 -9.32 8.29
CA ARG A 327 -1.50 -10.01 7.60
C ARG A 327 -2.82 -9.24 7.65
N GLU A 328 -3.19 -8.72 8.81
CA GLU A 328 -4.41 -7.93 8.95
C GLU A 328 -4.32 -6.62 8.19
N GLY A 329 -3.19 -5.92 8.30
CA GLY A 329 -2.96 -4.68 7.58
C GLY A 329 -3.05 -4.83 6.07
N LEU A 330 -2.43 -5.87 5.50
CA LEU A 330 -2.50 -6.14 4.06
C LEU A 330 -3.93 -6.47 3.60
N ARG A 331 -4.70 -7.25 4.39
CA ARG A 331 -6.12 -7.53 4.07
C ARG A 331 -6.98 -6.27 4.08
N LEU A 332 -6.79 -5.41 5.07
CA LEU A 332 -7.49 -4.12 5.16
C LEU A 332 -7.15 -3.22 3.97
N GLN A 333 -5.88 -3.08 3.62
CA GLN A 333 -5.46 -2.29 2.47
C GLN A 333 -6.08 -2.80 1.16
N ARG A 334 -6.08 -4.12 0.93
CA ARG A 334 -6.71 -4.73 -0.25
C ARG A 334 -8.19 -4.40 -0.33
N ALA A 335 -8.91 -4.45 0.80
CA ALA A 335 -10.34 -4.10 0.84
C ALA A 335 -10.57 -2.62 0.50
N VAL A 336 -9.72 -1.70 0.98
CA VAL A 336 -9.78 -0.29 0.60
C VAL A 336 -9.51 -0.09 -0.89
N LEU A 337 -8.45 -0.71 -1.42
CA LEU A 337 -8.06 -0.58 -2.83
C LEU A 337 -9.12 -1.16 -3.79
N ALA A 338 -9.89 -2.15 -3.34
CA ALA A 338 -10.93 -2.78 -4.15
C ALA A 338 -12.13 -1.86 -4.46
N GLY A 339 -12.46 -0.87 -3.60
CA GLY A 339 -13.68 -0.09 -3.80
C GLY A 339 -13.77 1.25 -3.04
N HIS A 340 -12.78 1.60 -2.21
CA HIS A 340 -12.91 2.71 -1.26
C HIS A 340 -11.76 3.72 -1.35
N THR A 341 -11.32 4.03 -2.58
CA THR A 341 -10.30 5.05 -2.85
C THR A 341 -10.92 6.33 -3.40
N GLY A 342 -10.14 7.41 -3.43
CA GLY A 342 -10.50 8.68 -4.09
C GLY A 342 -10.96 8.46 -5.53
N ALA A 343 -10.29 7.58 -6.28
CA ALA A 343 -10.62 7.26 -7.67
C ALA A 343 -12.02 6.66 -7.82
N HIS A 344 -12.45 5.80 -6.90
CA HIS A 344 -13.81 5.23 -6.91
C HIS A 344 -14.85 6.31 -6.61
N ARG A 345 -14.57 7.22 -5.68
CA ARG A 345 -15.51 8.30 -5.33
C ARG A 345 -15.59 9.36 -6.41
N ALA A 346 -14.46 9.76 -7.01
CA ALA A 346 -14.45 10.68 -8.13
C ALA A 346 -15.33 10.18 -9.29
N ARG A 347 -15.21 8.89 -9.63
CA ARG A 347 -16.03 8.25 -10.65
C ARG A 347 -17.52 8.19 -10.29
N ALA A 348 -17.83 7.83 -9.04
CA ALA A 348 -19.21 7.80 -8.56
C ALA A 348 -19.87 9.20 -8.60
N ILE A 349 -19.14 10.24 -8.19
CA ILE A 349 -19.61 11.62 -8.23
C ILE A 349 -19.82 12.08 -9.67
N ALA A 350 -18.84 11.87 -10.54
CA ALA A 350 -18.94 12.27 -11.94
C ALA A 350 -20.09 11.55 -12.67
N ALA A 351 -20.26 10.25 -12.46
CA ALA A 351 -21.36 9.48 -13.02
C ALA A 351 -22.73 9.96 -12.52
N ALA A 352 -22.87 10.24 -11.23
CA ALA A 352 -24.09 10.79 -10.64
C ALA A 352 -24.41 12.20 -11.18
N ALA A 353 -23.37 12.98 -11.52
CA ALA A 353 -23.51 14.26 -12.19
C ALA A 353 -23.75 14.15 -13.71
N GLY A 354 -24.02 12.95 -14.24
CA GLY A 354 -24.31 12.71 -15.64
C GLY A 354 -23.12 12.83 -16.59
N ARG A 355 -21.89 12.75 -16.07
CA ARG A 355 -20.67 12.71 -16.90
C ARG A 355 -20.41 11.29 -17.39
N GLU A 356 -19.90 11.17 -18.61
CA GLU A 356 -19.41 9.89 -19.11
C GLU A 356 -18.10 9.52 -18.37
N VAL A 357 -18.12 8.39 -17.70
CA VAL A 357 -17.00 7.92 -16.89
C VAL A 357 -16.56 6.57 -17.44
N PRO A 358 -15.29 6.43 -17.87
CA PRO A 358 -14.76 5.14 -18.26
C PRO A 358 -14.84 4.13 -17.12
N ALA A 359 -15.27 2.90 -17.42
CA ALA A 359 -15.27 1.81 -16.46
C ALA A 359 -13.84 1.53 -15.97
N LEU A 360 -13.70 1.19 -14.70
CA LEU A 360 -12.44 0.67 -14.18
C LEU A 360 -12.23 -0.75 -14.73
N THR A 361 -11.41 -0.85 -15.76
CA THR A 361 -11.00 -2.16 -16.31
C THR A 361 -9.70 -2.58 -15.62
N PRO A 362 -9.54 -3.87 -15.28
CA PRO A 362 -8.28 -4.38 -14.76
C PRO A 362 -7.13 -4.10 -15.74
N ALA A 363 -6.04 -3.57 -15.23
CA ALA A 363 -4.85 -3.34 -16.04
C ALA A 363 -4.26 -4.70 -16.50
N THR A 364 -3.79 -4.77 -17.75
CA THR A 364 -3.26 -6.01 -18.32
C THR A 364 -1.82 -6.26 -17.88
N ILE A 365 -1.49 -7.50 -17.52
CA ILE A 365 -0.15 -7.94 -17.11
C ILE A 365 0.33 -9.04 -18.05
N SER A 366 1.52 -8.86 -18.64
CA SER A 366 2.22 -9.95 -19.35
C SER A 366 3.26 -10.57 -18.42
N ALA A 367 3.07 -11.82 -18.04
CA ALA A 367 4.04 -12.58 -17.27
C ALA A 367 5.03 -13.26 -18.23
N VAL A 368 6.24 -12.71 -18.33
CA VAL A 368 7.33 -13.25 -19.16
C VAL A 368 8.10 -14.30 -18.37
N VAL A 369 8.08 -15.52 -18.85
CA VAL A 369 8.74 -16.67 -18.20
C VAL A 369 9.67 -17.36 -19.21
N PRO A 370 10.96 -17.05 -19.21
CA PRO A 370 11.94 -17.81 -19.96
C PRO A 370 12.27 -19.14 -19.26
N THR A 371 12.29 -20.23 -20.01
CA THR A 371 12.67 -21.54 -19.46
C THR A 371 13.44 -22.38 -20.49
N ASN A 372 14.46 -23.09 -20.02
CA ASN A 372 15.16 -24.15 -20.74
C ASN A 372 14.96 -25.53 -20.06
N ARG A 373 13.96 -25.63 -19.16
CA ARG A 373 13.68 -26.79 -18.31
C ARG A 373 12.27 -27.32 -18.53
N THR A 374 12.13 -28.40 -19.30
CA THR A 374 10.81 -28.98 -19.59
C THR A 374 10.10 -29.50 -18.34
N HIS A 375 10.82 -29.89 -17.30
CA HIS A 375 10.24 -30.38 -16.04
C HIS A 375 9.67 -29.29 -15.15
N GLU A 376 9.97 -28.00 -15.39
CA GLU A 376 9.40 -26.86 -14.67
C GLU A 376 8.13 -26.30 -15.31
N LEU A 377 7.78 -26.74 -16.52
CA LEU A 377 6.60 -26.21 -17.24
C LEU A 377 5.29 -26.35 -16.45
N ASP A 378 5.09 -27.47 -15.73
CA ASP A 378 3.90 -27.65 -14.90
C ASP A 378 3.88 -26.67 -13.71
N ASN A 379 5.04 -26.34 -13.14
CA ASN A 379 5.16 -25.31 -12.12
C ASN A 379 4.81 -23.92 -12.66
N VAL A 380 5.30 -23.59 -13.86
CA VAL A 380 4.95 -22.33 -14.53
C VAL A 380 3.44 -22.24 -14.73
N PHE A 381 2.80 -23.25 -15.32
CA PHE A 381 1.36 -23.24 -15.57
C PHE A 381 0.56 -23.16 -14.26
N ALA A 382 0.94 -23.91 -13.23
CA ALA A 382 0.29 -23.86 -11.93
C ALA A 382 0.43 -22.48 -11.26
N ASN A 383 1.58 -21.82 -11.41
CA ASN A 383 1.81 -20.47 -10.89
C ASN A 383 0.93 -19.43 -11.57
N LEU A 384 0.76 -19.50 -12.88
CA LEU A 384 -0.06 -18.56 -13.63
C LEU A 384 -1.56 -18.86 -13.47
N GLY A 385 -1.96 -20.13 -13.51
CA GLY A 385 -3.35 -20.54 -13.37
C GLY A 385 -3.97 -20.21 -11.99
N ARG A 386 -3.13 -20.01 -10.95
CA ARG A 386 -3.61 -19.64 -9.62
C ARG A 386 -3.71 -18.14 -9.37
N GLN A 387 -3.21 -17.27 -10.29
CA GLN A 387 -3.29 -15.83 -10.08
C GLN A 387 -4.76 -15.36 -10.06
N ASP A 388 -5.09 -14.49 -9.10
CA ASP A 388 -6.45 -13.94 -8.97
C ASP A 388 -6.70 -12.70 -9.84
N HIS A 389 -5.64 -12.12 -10.41
CA HIS A 389 -5.77 -10.99 -11.33
C HIS A 389 -6.41 -11.44 -12.65
N PRO A 390 -7.54 -10.82 -13.11
CA PRO A 390 -8.33 -11.35 -14.21
C PRO A 390 -7.74 -11.10 -15.60
N ALA A 391 -6.71 -10.24 -15.73
CA ALA A 391 -6.17 -9.82 -17.01
C ALA A 391 -4.67 -10.14 -17.10
N VAL A 392 -4.32 -11.43 -17.07
CA VAL A 392 -2.94 -11.93 -17.16
C VAL A 392 -2.76 -12.78 -18.40
N GLU A 393 -1.76 -12.46 -19.23
CA GLU A 393 -1.24 -13.35 -20.26
C GLU A 393 0.08 -13.98 -19.81
N LEU A 394 0.31 -15.23 -20.16
CA LEU A 394 1.60 -15.89 -20.05
C LEU A 394 2.36 -15.77 -21.37
N VAL A 395 3.52 -15.12 -21.35
CA VAL A 395 4.48 -15.12 -22.45
C VAL A 395 5.59 -16.12 -22.11
N LEU A 396 5.44 -17.34 -22.57
CA LEU A 396 6.36 -18.45 -22.32
C LEU A 396 7.49 -18.42 -23.36
N VAL A 397 8.72 -18.13 -22.93
CA VAL A 397 9.90 -18.12 -23.81
C VAL A 397 10.65 -19.44 -23.66
N LEU A 398 10.56 -20.30 -24.68
CA LEU A 398 11.20 -21.61 -24.75
C LEU A 398 12.63 -21.46 -25.25
N HIS A 399 13.59 -21.48 -24.32
CA HIS A 399 15.00 -21.26 -24.62
C HIS A 399 15.69 -22.59 -24.99
N GLY A 400 15.89 -22.81 -26.26
CA GLY A 400 16.54 -24.02 -26.82
C GLY A 400 15.73 -25.30 -26.60
N LEU A 401 14.43 -25.20 -26.34
CA LEU A 401 13.54 -26.33 -26.17
C LEU A 401 12.76 -26.64 -27.44
N GLU A 402 12.78 -27.90 -27.85
CA GLU A 402 11.85 -28.42 -28.86
C GLU A 402 10.64 -29.03 -28.15
N THR A 403 9.47 -28.48 -28.40
CA THR A 403 8.21 -28.84 -27.73
C THR A 403 7.06 -28.93 -28.73
N ASP A 404 6.01 -29.66 -28.37
CA ASP A 404 4.72 -29.62 -29.07
C ASP A 404 3.89 -28.46 -28.47
N ASP A 405 3.76 -27.37 -29.22
CA ASP A 405 3.04 -26.16 -28.79
C ASP A 405 1.58 -26.43 -28.52
N ASP A 406 0.93 -27.35 -29.25
CA ASP A 406 -0.46 -27.73 -29.03
C ASP A 406 -0.62 -28.48 -27.70
N GLU A 407 0.35 -29.34 -27.34
CA GLU A 407 0.38 -29.99 -26.04
C GLU A 407 0.58 -28.96 -24.92
N LEU A 408 1.49 -28.01 -25.07
CA LEU A 408 1.69 -26.96 -24.09
C LEU A 408 0.43 -26.10 -23.88
N ARG A 409 -0.28 -25.75 -24.94
CA ARG A 409 -1.57 -25.02 -24.84
C ARG A 409 -2.62 -25.84 -24.09
N ARG A 410 -2.73 -27.15 -24.36
CA ARG A 410 -3.66 -28.01 -23.61
C ARG A 410 -3.32 -28.06 -22.12
N ARG A 411 -2.04 -28.23 -21.77
CA ARG A 411 -1.58 -28.27 -20.36
C ARG A 411 -1.80 -26.94 -19.65
N ALA A 412 -1.48 -25.83 -20.28
CA ALA A 412 -1.69 -24.48 -19.73
C ALA A 412 -3.18 -24.21 -19.46
N THR A 413 -4.05 -24.54 -20.44
CA THR A 413 -5.51 -24.41 -20.28
C THR A 413 -6.02 -25.32 -19.14
N ALA A 414 -5.55 -26.55 -19.04
CA ALA A 414 -5.91 -27.46 -17.95
C ALA A 414 -5.48 -26.95 -16.56
N ALA A 415 -4.39 -26.18 -16.49
CA ALA A 415 -3.91 -25.53 -15.27
C ALA A 415 -4.62 -24.20 -14.95
N GLY A 416 -5.51 -23.70 -15.82
CA GLY A 416 -6.25 -22.46 -15.63
C GLY A 416 -5.59 -21.21 -16.24
N VAL A 417 -4.53 -21.36 -17.04
CA VAL A 417 -3.94 -20.23 -17.79
C VAL A 417 -4.92 -19.82 -18.90
N GLN A 418 -5.33 -18.56 -18.87
CA GLN A 418 -6.37 -18.06 -19.80
C GLN A 418 -5.78 -17.67 -21.15
N GLU A 419 -4.65 -16.98 -21.15
CA GLU A 419 -3.97 -16.52 -22.35
C GLU A 419 -2.53 -16.98 -22.34
N LEU A 420 -2.08 -17.66 -23.41
CA LEU A 420 -0.73 -18.17 -23.58
C LEU A 420 -0.18 -17.76 -24.93
N GLN A 421 0.96 -17.06 -24.89
CA GLN A 421 1.82 -16.82 -26.04
C GLN A 421 3.11 -17.63 -25.89
N ILE A 422 3.49 -18.37 -26.93
CA ILE A 422 4.71 -19.17 -26.96
C ILE A 422 5.71 -18.48 -27.87
N VAL A 423 6.94 -18.28 -27.37
CA VAL A 423 8.06 -17.66 -28.09
C VAL A 423 9.23 -18.65 -28.08
N HIS A 424 9.70 -19.05 -29.24
CA HIS A 424 10.88 -19.91 -29.37
C HIS A 424 12.14 -19.05 -29.43
N ALA A 425 13.10 -19.36 -28.58
CA ALA A 425 14.41 -18.70 -28.47
C ALA A 425 15.53 -19.70 -28.73
N ASP A 426 16.51 -19.31 -29.55
CA ASP A 426 17.68 -20.16 -29.85
C ASP A 426 18.50 -20.41 -28.57
N ALA A 427 19.02 -21.62 -28.41
CA ALA A 427 19.81 -22.05 -27.25
C ALA A 427 21.09 -21.22 -27.02
N SER A 428 21.58 -20.51 -28.03
CA SER A 428 22.78 -19.67 -27.93
C SER A 428 22.51 -18.29 -27.32
N LEU A 429 21.23 -17.88 -27.17
CA LEU A 429 20.85 -16.59 -26.63
C LEU A 429 21.15 -16.50 -25.12
N THR A 430 21.38 -15.29 -24.64
CA THR A 430 21.48 -15.04 -23.21
C THR A 430 20.08 -14.93 -22.57
N LEU A 431 20.01 -15.01 -21.24
CA LEU A 431 18.77 -14.77 -20.49
C LEU A 431 18.18 -13.37 -20.81
N GLY A 432 19.03 -12.33 -20.91
CA GLY A 432 18.58 -10.99 -21.25
C GLY A 432 17.97 -10.89 -22.65
N ALA A 433 18.57 -11.57 -23.63
CA ALA A 433 18.03 -11.65 -24.99
C ALA A 433 16.67 -12.39 -25.00
N CYS A 434 16.56 -13.52 -24.28
CA CYS A 434 15.29 -14.24 -24.11
C CYS A 434 14.21 -13.37 -23.44
N MET A 435 14.57 -12.63 -22.38
CA MET A 435 13.65 -11.67 -21.74
C MET A 435 13.15 -10.63 -22.73
N ASN A 436 14.04 -10.09 -23.57
CA ASN A 436 13.65 -9.09 -24.56
C ASN A 436 12.71 -9.65 -25.64
N LEU A 437 12.89 -10.88 -26.06
CA LEU A 437 11.92 -11.55 -26.96
C LEU A 437 10.53 -11.64 -26.28
N GLY A 438 10.49 -11.95 -24.99
CA GLY A 438 9.25 -11.96 -24.23
C GLY A 438 8.64 -10.56 -24.09
N VAL A 439 9.44 -9.53 -23.81
CA VAL A 439 8.99 -8.14 -23.74
C VAL A 439 8.41 -7.68 -25.09
N ASP A 440 9.06 -8.02 -26.20
CA ASP A 440 8.60 -7.67 -27.56
C ASP A 440 7.27 -8.35 -27.92
N ALA A 441 7.06 -9.57 -27.41
CA ALA A 441 5.83 -10.30 -27.60
C ALA A 441 4.69 -9.85 -26.67
N SER A 442 5.00 -9.13 -25.59
CA SER A 442 4.04 -8.75 -24.55
C SER A 442 3.07 -7.63 -24.97
N GLY A 443 1.77 -7.85 -24.78
CA GLY A 443 0.70 -6.87 -24.97
C GLY A 443 0.30 -6.08 -23.71
N GLY A 444 0.74 -6.50 -22.52
CA GLY A 444 0.33 -5.95 -21.25
C GLY A 444 0.80 -4.52 -20.98
N GLN A 445 0.00 -3.80 -20.19
CA GLN A 445 0.36 -2.49 -19.64
C GLN A 445 1.50 -2.60 -18.63
N TYR A 446 1.62 -3.76 -17.98
CA TYR A 446 2.70 -4.12 -17.06
C TYR A 446 3.35 -5.41 -17.51
N ILE A 447 4.64 -5.54 -17.22
CA ILE A 447 5.41 -6.73 -17.59
C ILE A 447 6.05 -7.32 -16.33
N ALA A 448 5.66 -8.55 -16.01
CA ALA A 448 6.24 -9.30 -14.90
C ALA A 448 7.36 -10.22 -15.40
N LYS A 449 8.55 -10.13 -14.81
CA LYS A 449 9.58 -11.17 -14.93
C LYS A 449 9.33 -12.22 -13.85
N MET A 450 9.05 -13.45 -14.25
CA MET A 450 8.86 -14.57 -13.34
C MET A 450 9.83 -15.70 -13.73
N ASP A 451 10.40 -16.35 -12.73
CA ASP A 451 11.29 -17.50 -12.94
C ASP A 451 10.47 -18.81 -12.92
N ASP A 452 10.93 -19.83 -13.62
CA ASP A 452 10.20 -21.09 -13.80
C ASP A 452 10.23 -22.01 -12.56
N ASP A 453 11.15 -21.81 -11.61
CA ASP A 453 11.41 -22.68 -10.44
C ASP A 453 10.94 -22.13 -9.08
N ASN A 454 10.37 -20.91 -9.04
CA ASN A 454 9.87 -20.30 -7.83
C ASN A 454 8.37 -20.61 -7.59
N PHE A 455 7.88 -20.27 -6.39
CA PHE A 455 6.44 -20.31 -6.08
C PHE A 455 5.86 -18.90 -6.05
N TYR A 456 4.75 -18.72 -6.76
CA TYR A 456 3.98 -17.49 -6.82
C TYR A 456 2.55 -17.76 -6.35
N GLY A 457 2.17 -17.16 -5.22
CA GLY A 457 0.85 -17.29 -4.62
C GLY A 457 -0.24 -16.55 -5.39
N PRO A 458 -1.52 -16.75 -5.04
CA PRO A 458 -2.66 -16.25 -5.82
C PRO A 458 -2.66 -14.73 -6.02
N ARG A 459 -2.20 -13.97 -5.05
CA ARG A 459 -2.22 -12.50 -5.07
C ARG A 459 -0.88 -11.85 -5.44
N TYR A 460 0.05 -12.64 -5.95
CA TYR A 460 1.38 -12.13 -6.28
C TYR A 460 1.33 -10.95 -7.27
N LEU A 461 0.65 -11.12 -8.39
CA LEU A 461 0.56 -10.09 -9.42
C LEU A 461 -0.35 -8.93 -9.01
N SER A 462 -1.49 -9.20 -8.38
CA SER A 462 -2.41 -8.16 -7.92
C SER A 462 -1.80 -7.28 -6.81
N ASP A 463 -1.03 -7.83 -5.86
CA ASP A 463 -0.36 -7.05 -4.83
C ASP A 463 0.77 -6.17 -5.40
N LEU A 464 1.56 -6.69 -6.34
CA LEU A 464 2.60 -5.88 -6.99
C LEU A 464 1.98 -4.76 -7.84
N LEU A 465 0.91 -5.05 -8.58
CA LEU A 465 0.18 -4.05 -9.37
C LEU A 465 -0.42 -2.96 -8.47
N ALA A 466 -1.00 -3.34 -7.34
CA ALA A 466 -1.58 -2.41 -6.38
C ALA A 466 -0.57 -1.36 -5.88
N ALA A 467 0.72 -1.72 -5.79
CA ALA A 467 1.76 -0.81 -5.33
C ALA A 467 1.95 0.41 -6.25
N PHE A 468 1.67 0.31 -7.53
CA PHE A 468 1.69 1.46 -8.44
C PHE A 468 0.59 2.49 -8.15
N SER A 469 -0.44 2.13 -7.37
CA SER A 469 -1.49 3.09 -6.97
C SER A 469 -1.03 4.06 -5.87
N TYR A 470 -0.01 3.70 -5.08
CA TYR A 470 0.44 4.48 -3.93
C TYR A 470 1.95 4.77 -3.92
N THR A 471 2.65 4.48 -5.03
CA THR A 471 4.06 4.79 -5.23
C THR A 471 4.27 5.48 -6.57
N ASP A 472 5.42 6.12 -6.74
CA ASP A 472 5.90 6.62 -8.02
C ASP A 472 6.95 5.68 -8.65
N ALA A 473 6.96 4.43 -8.23
CA ALA A 473 7.86 3.42 -8.77
C ALA A 473 7.54 3.10 -10.23
N GLY A 474 8.58 2.87 -11.03
CA GLY A 474 8.45 2.26 -12.36
C GLY A 474 8.71 0.76 -12.34
N ILE A 475 9.29 0.25 -11.23
CA ILE A 475 9.53 -1.18 -11.00
C ILE A 475 9.12 -1.52 -9.56
N VAL A 476 8.30 -2.55 -9.41
CA VAL A 476 7.86 -3.09 -8.12
C VAL A 476 8.28 -4.55 -8.02
N GLY A 477 8.70 -4.97 -6.83
CA GLY A 477 9.05 -6.37 -6.59
C GLY A 477 9.20 -6.67 -5.11
N LYS A 478 9.95 -7.71 -4.76
CA LYS A 478 10.10 -8.13 -3.37
C LYS A 478 11.59 -8.27 -3.02
N TRP A 479 12.08 -7.39 -2.12
CA TRP A 479 13.40 -7.59 -1.51
C TRP A 479 13.25 -8.38 -0.21
N ALA A 480 12.28 -8.05 0.63
CA ALA A 480 11.82 -8.93 1.70
C ALA A 480 11.04 -10.10 1.08
N HIS A 481 11.57 -11.31 1.19
CA HIS A 481 10.96 -12.51 0.59
C HIS A 481 11.31 -13.78 1.35
N TYR A 482 10.47 -14.80 1.18
CA TYR A 482 10.74 -16.13 1.71
C TYR A 482 11.66 -16.91 0.78
N VAL A 483 12.57 -17.67 1.39
CA VAL A 483 13.42 -18.67 0.70
C VAL A 483 13.13 -20.03 1.32
N TRP A 484 12.81 -21.00 0.49
CA TRP A 484 12.64 -22.38 0.89
C TRP A 484 13.85 -23.23 0.48
N LEU A 485 14.62 -23.68 1.46
CA LEU A 485 15.76 -24.57 1.29
C LEU A 485 15.25 -26.01 1.31
N ARG A 486 14.98 -26.62 0.15
CA ARG A 486 14.41 -27.97 0.06
C ARG A 486 15.30 -29.02 0.68
N SER A 487 16.64 -28.86 0.58
CA SER A 487 17.65 -29.77 1.16
C SER A 487 17.45 -30.02 2.66
N THR A 488 16.99 -29.00 3.40
CA THR A 488 16.79 -29.05 4.86
C THR A 488 15.34 -28.90 5.27
N GLY A 489 14.48 -28.47 4.35
CA GLY A 489 13.12 -28.05 4.61
C GLY A 489 13.01 -26.68 5.30
N ALA A 490 14.13 -25.98 5.50
CA ALA A 490 14.13 -24.68 6.21
C ALA A 490 13.49 -23.58 5.37
N VAL A 491 12.65 -22.76 6.02
CA VAL A 491 12.06 -21.54 5.44
C VAL A 491 12.65 -20.33 6.13
N VAL A 492 13.24 -19.45 5.33
CA VAL A 492 13.97 -18.26 5.80
C VAL A 492 13.31 -17.02 5.22
N LEU A 493 13.05 -16.01 6.04
CA LEU A 493 12.71 -14.67 5.58
C LEU A 493 13.99 -13.86 5.41
N ARG A 494 14.27 -13.45 4.17
CA ARG A 494 15.41 -12.57 3.84
C ARG A 494 14.99 -11.12 3.83
N TYR A 495 15.92 -10.27 4.24
CA TYR A 495 15.77 -8.81 4.26
C TYR A 495 14.45 -8.32 4.87
N PRO A 496 14.07 -8.79 6.09
CA PRO A 496 12.76 -8.51 6.68
C PRO A 496 12.46 -7.02 6.86
N ASP A 497 13.50 -6.18 6.95
CA ASP A 497 13.36 -4.74 7.14
C ASP A 497 13.17 -3.97 5.81
N SER A 498 13.14 -4.66 4.68
CA SER A 498 13.01 -4.08 3.33
C SER A 498 11.58 -4.14 2.78
N GLU A 499 10.57 -4.43 3.61
CA GLU A 499 9.17 -4.32 3.20
C GLU A 499 8.73 -2.85 3.10
N HIS A 500 7.91 -2.56 2.09
CA HIS A 500 7.28 -1.26 1.87
C HIS A 500 8.28 -0.10 1.77
N ARG A 501 9.39 -0.32 1.05
CA ARG A 501 10.48 0.65 0.88
C ARG A 501 10.90 0.81 -0.56
N TYR A 502 11.43 1.97 -0.88
CA TYR A 502 12.24 2.14 -2.07
C TYR A 502 13.61 1.53 -1.83
N GLU A 503 14.00 0.64 -2.73
CA GLU A 503 15.22 -0.16 -2.61
C GLU A 503 16.03 -0.13 -3.91
N ARG A 504 17.33 -0.31 -3.80
CA ARG A 504 18.18 -0.46 -4.98
C ARG A 504 18.12 -1.87 -5.58
N ARG A 505 17.62 -2.81 -4.84
CA ARG A 505 17.55 -4.23 -5.23
C ARG A 505 16.22 -4.84 -4.82
N ILE A 506 15.74 -5.67 -5.69
CA ILE A 506 14.63 -6.60 -5.45
C ILE A 506 15.03 -7.96 -6.01
N GLN A 507 14.34 -9.02 -5.62
CA GLN A 507 14.64 -10.38 -6.08
C GLN A 507 14.37 -10.50 -7.59
N GLY A 508 15.33 -11.07 -8.33
CA GLY A 508 15.30 -11.15 -9.80
C GLY A 508 14.06 -11.84 -10.38
N GLY A 509 13.55 -12.87 -9.69
CA GLY A 509 12.30 -13.55 -10.08
C GLY A 509 11.03 -12.88 -9.58
N SER A 510 11.10 -11.66 -9.05
CA SER A 510 9.93 -11.00 -8.45
C SER A 510 9.68 -9.57 -8.98
N MET A 511 9.99 -9.30 -10.23
CA MET A 511 9.91 -7.96 -10.80
C MET A 511 8.62 -7.76 -11.60
N LEU A 512 7.90 -6.67 -11.31
CA LEU A 512 6.82 -6.13 -12.14
C LEU A 512 7.21 -4.72 -12.60
N PHE A 513 7.32 -4.54 -13.89
CA PHE A 513 7.67 -3.28 -14.54
C PHE A 513 6.40 -2.58 -15.02
N ALA A 514 6.37 -1.25 -14.97
CA ALA A 514 5.52 -0.49 -15.89
C ALA A 514 5.96 -0.82 -17.32
N GLY A 515 5.01 -1.01 -18.22
CA GLY A 515 5.31 -1.58 -19.55
C GLY A 515 6.22 -0.70 -20.41
N ASP A 516 6.10 0.62 -20.28
CA ASP A 516 7.00 1.60 -20.88
C ASP A 516 8.44 1.45 -20.37
N VAL A 517 8.61 1.34 -19.05
CA VAL A 517 9.95 1.13 -18.45
C VAL A 517 10.61 -0.14 -18.97
N ALA A 518 9.89 -1.27 -19.04
CA ALA A 518 10.46 -2.53 -19.54
C ALA A 518 10.87 -2.43 -21.03
N ARG A 519 10.05 -1.74 -21.84
CA ARG A 519 10.27 -1.58 -23.29
C ARG A 519 11.38 -0.59 -23.59
N ASP A 520 11.56 0.45 -22.79
CA ASP A 520 12.55 1.51 -23.00
C ASP A 520 13.93 1.09 -22.46
N VAL A 521 13.99 0.56 -21.22
CA VAL A 521 15.27 0.20 -20.60
C VAL A 521 15.86 -1.07 -21.18
N ARG A 522 15.03 -2.10 -21.43
CA ARG A 522 15.41 -3.40 -21.99
C ARG A 522 16.42 -4.16 -21.13
N PHE A 523 16.45 -5.47 -21.23
CA PHE A 523 17.48 -6.30 -20.60
C PHE A 523 18.77 -6.28 -21.42
N SER A 524 19.92 -6.22 -20.77
CA SER A 524 21.22 -6.31 -21.45
C SER A 524 21.49 -7.74 -21.92
N ASP A 525 22.12 -7.85 -23.10
CA ASP A 525 22.56 -9.13 -23.64
C ASP A 525 23.88 -9.56 -22.97
N ILE A 526 23.78 -9.97 -21.69
CA ILE A 526 24.91 -10.40 -20.86
C ILE A 526 24.64 -11.77 -20.25
N PRO A 527 25.71 -12.58 -20.01
CA PRO A 527 25.54 -13.96 -19.56
C PRO A 527 25.15 -14.11 -18.08
N ARG A 528 25.34 -13.07 -17.25
CA ARG A 528 25.08 -13.09 -15.79
C ARG A 528 24.73 -11.69 -15.30
N ALA A 529 24.12 -11.64 -14.10
CA ALA A 529 23.75 -10.41 -13.40
C ALA A 529 22.71 -9.53 -14.16
N VAL A 530 21.94 -10.12 -15.06
CA VAL A 530 20.91 -9.46 -15.87
C VAL A 530 19.93 -8.65 -15.02
N ASP A 531 19.54 -9.22 -13.88
CA ASP A 531 18.57 -8.59 -12.95
C ASP A 531 19.16 -7.36 -12.24
N SER A 532 20.41 -7.44 -11.81
CA SER A 532 21.09 -6.29 -11.18
C SER A 532 21.37 -5.18 -12.18
N ASP A 533 21.75 -5.55 -13.39
CA ASP A 533 22.04 -4.59 -14.48
C ASP A 533 20.81 -3.79 -14.88
N ILE A 534 19.66 -4.44 -15.10
CA ILE A 534 18.45 -3.71 -15.48
C ILE A 534 17.99 -2.75 -14.37
N LEU A 535 18.10 -3.16 -13.09
CA LEU A 535 17.78 -2.30 -11.96
C LEU A 535 18.71 -1.07 -11.92
N ASP A 536 20.04 -1.26 -12.08
CA ASP A 536 20.99 -0.15 -12.06
C ASP A 536 20.73 0.82 -13.21
N ARG A 537 20.56 0.34 -14.44
CA ARG A 537 20.26 1.18 -15.63
C ARG A 537 18.91 1.89 -15.53
N SER A 538 17.91 1.25 -14.95
CA SER A 538 16.62 1.89 -14.69
C SER A 538 16.77 3.07 -13.73
N MET A 539 17.50 2.87 -12.62
CA MET A 539 17.75 3.94 -11.64
C MET A 539 18.61 5.08 -12.22
N GLU A 540 19.57 4.78 -13.09
CA GLU A 540 20.34 5.80 -13.81
C GLU A 540 19.46 6.67 -14.71
N GLN A 541 18.33 6.14 -15.19
CA GLN A 541 17.31 6.87 -15.95
C GLN A 541 16.24 7.54 -15.06
N GLY A 542 16.41 7.50 -13.73
CA GLY A 542 15.49 8.12 -12.78
C GLY A 542 14.29 7.24 -12.39
N VAL A 543 14.25 5.99 -12.83
CA VAL A 543 13.19 5.05 -12.45
C VAL A 543 13.38 4.60 -11.00
N ARG A 544 12.35 4.75 -10.18
CA ARG A 544 12.37 4.28 -8.79
C ARG A 544 11.97 2.82 -8.71
N VAL A 545 12.61 2.08 -7.79
CA VAL A 545 12.35 0.66 -7.52
C VAL A 545 11.75 0.52 -6.13
N TYR A 546 10.63 -0.19 -6.03
CA TYR A 546 9.91 -0.38 -4.77
C TYR A 546 9.83 -1.85 -4.37
N SER A 547 10.11 -2.14 -3.11
CA SER A 547 9.91 -3.45 -2.47
C SER A 547 8.58 -3.46 -1.72
N GLY A 548 7.62 -4.26 -2.18
CA GLY A 548 6.31 -4.42 -1.55
C GLY A 548 6.35 -5.30 -0.29
N ASP A 549 5.21 -5.93 0.00
CA ASP A 549 5.08 -6.91 1.09
C ASP A 549 5.86 -8.21 0.79
N ARG A 550 6.07 -9.06 1.82
CA ARG A 550 6.80 -10.34 1.71
C ARG A 550 5.97 -11.53 1.24
N TYR A 551 4.63 -11.40 1.16
CA TYR A 551 3.72 -12.52 0.89
C TYR A 551 3.62 -12.89 -0.59
N ASN A 552 3.00 -14.03 -0.86
CA ASN A 552 2.70 -14.55 -2.19
C ASN A 552 3.92 -14.80 -3.09
N TYR A 553 5.14 -14.87 -2.55
CA TYR A 553 6.35 -15.22 -3.26
C TYR A 553 7.31 -16.03 -2.41
N VAL A 554 7.85 -17.13 -2.97
CA VAL A 554 8.93 -17.93 -2.35
C VAL A 554 9.99 -18.22 -3.39
N SER A 555 11.21 -17.81 -3.10
CA SER A 555 12.38 -18.31 -3.85
C SER A 555 12.69 -19.73 -3.42
N VAL A 556 12.54 -20.69 -4.32
CA VAL A 556 12.77 -22.12 -4.04
C VAL A 556 14.21 -22.48 -4.37
N ARG A 557 14.89 -23.10 -3.40
CA ARG A 557 16.23 -23.65 -3.57
C ARG A 557 16.14 -25.17 -3.58
N GLY A 558 16.34 -25.76 -4.77
CA GLY A 558 16.34 -27.21 -4.96
C GLY A 558 17.50 -27.90 -4.25
N ASP A 559 17.46 -29.25 -4.20
CA ASP A 559 18.49 -30.07 -3.57
C ASP A 559 19.81 -30.06 -4.37
N ASP A 560 19.75 -29.90 -5.68
CA ASP A 560 20.94 -29.79 -6.53
C ASP A 560 21.40 -28.34 -6.65
N ARG A 561 22.53 -28.03 -5.99
CA ARG A 561 23.15 -26.69 -6.00
C ARG A 561 23.63 -26.26 -7.39
N HIS A 562 23.92 -27.21 -8.28
CA HIS A 562 24.41 -26.94 -9.63
C HIS A 562 23.28 -26.62 -10.62
N ALA A 563 22.04 -26.92 -10.26
CA ALA A 563 20.87 -26.62 -11.08
C ALA A 563 20.48 -25.12 -11.05
N HIS A 564 21.05 -24.33 -10.12
CA HIS A 564 20.78 -22.89 -10.00
C HIS A 564 21.92 -22.06 -10.54
N THR A 565 21.57 -20.90 -11.12
CA THR A 565 22.55 -19.90 -11.62
C THR A 565 23.44 -19.36 -10.49
N TRP A 566 22.93 -19.36 -9.25
CA TRP A 566 23.61 -18.87 -8.05
C TRP A 566 23.98 -20.03 -7.12
N THR A 567 25.23 -20.45 -7.14
CA THR A 567 25.76 -21.68 -6.49
C THR A 567 26.19 -21.49 -5.03
N VAL A 568 25.58 -20.59 -4.27
CA VAL A 568 25.92 -20.36 -2.85
C VAL A 568 25.43 -21.49 -1.96
N THR A 569 26.08 -21.64 -0.80
CA THR A 569 25.69 -22.62 0.22
C THR A 569 24.42 -22.16 0.97
N ASP A 570 23.64 -23.12 1.49
CA ASP A 570 22.43 -22.83 2.26
C ASP A 570 22.71 -21.95 3.49
N SER A 571 23.91 -22.08 4.09
CA SER A 571 24.33 -21.22 5.20
C SER A 571 24.37 -19.73 4.86
N THR A 572 24.55 -19.37 3.58
CA THR A 572 24.47 -17.96 3.14
C THR A 572 23.11 -17.33 3.40
N PHE A 573 22.03 -18.12 3.34
CA PHE A 573 20.67 -17.65 3.63
C PHE A 573 20.38 -17.51 5.14
N LEU A 574 21.21 -18.15 5.97
CA LEU A 574 21.09 -18.13 7.43
C LEU A 574 22.02 -17.09 8.11
N THR A 575 22.61 -16.19 7.33
CA THR A 575 23.43 -15.08 7.83
C THR A 575 22.56 -13.95 8.41
N ALA A 576 23.16 -12.82 8.77
CA ALA A 576 22.48 -11.67 9.37
C ALA A 576 21.31 -11.09 8.53
N THR A 577 21.26 -11.38 7.23
CA THR A 577 20.19 -10.94 6.33
C THR A 577 19.02 -11.91 6.24
N GLY A 578 19.08 -13.06 6.91
CA GLY A 578 18.05 -14.11 6.89
C GLY A 578 17.60 -14.49 8.29
N ARG A 579 16.29 -14.57 8.50
CA ARG A 579 15.67 -15.05 9.74
C ARG A 579 14.99 -16.39 9.48
N LEU A 580 15.50 -17.46 10.08
CA LEU A 580 14.86 -18.78 10.05
C LEU A 580 13.51 -18.70 10.76
N LEU A 581 12.45 -19.14 10.08
CA LEU A 581 11.10 -19.09 10.59
C LEU A 581 10.61 -20.46 11.04
N PHE A 582 10.60 -21.43 10.14
CA PHE A 582 10.10 -22.78 10.40
C PHE A 582 10.70 -23.78 9.40
N TYR A 583 10.32 -25.05 9.53
CA TYR A 583 10.65 -26.12 8.60
C TYR A 583 9.36 -26.68 8.00
N GLY A 584 9.37 -26.97 6.70
CA GLY A 584 8.25 -27.55 5.96
C GLY A 584 7.85 -26.74 4.74
N ASP A 585 6.70 -27.07 4.14
CA ASP A 585 6.17 -26.38 2.97
C ASP A 585 5.66 -24.96 3.34
N PRO A 586 6.21 -23.90 2.74
CA PRO A 586 5.80 -22.53 3.05
C PRO A 586 4.52 -22.09 2.33
N THR A 587 4.03 -22.82 1.33
CA THR A 587 3.01 -22.32 0.39
C THR A 587 1.74 -21.82 1.08
N THR A 588 1.24 -22.54 2.09
CA THR A 588 0.07 -22.12 2.87
C THR A 588 0.37 -20.89 3.75
N HIS A 589 1.60 -20.82 4.30
CA HIS A 589 1.98 -19.70 5.16
C HIS A 589 2.12 -18.39 4.37
N VAL A 590 2.69 -18.44 3.16
CA VAL A 590 2.96 -17.25 2.35
C VAL A 590 1.77 -16.81 1.50
N SER A 591 0.83 -17.70 1.19
CA SER A 591 -0.39 -17.37 0.44
C SER A 591 -1.38 -16.62 1.35
N LEU A 592 -1.52 -15.34 1.12
CA LEU A 592 -2.37 -14.46 1.92
C LEU A 592 -3.47 -13.84 1.07
#